data_6a2b785df6ff6cdd3b66e44159bc20f7
#
_entry.id   6a2b785df6ff6cdd3b66e44159bc20f7
#
_cell.length_a   1.000
_cell.length_b   1.000
_cell.length_c   1.000
_cell.angle_alpha   90.00
_cell.angle_beta   90.00
_cell.angle_gamma   90.00
#
_symmetry.space_group_name_H-M   'P 1'
#
loop_
_entity.id
_entity.type
_entity.pdbx_description
1 polymer ?
#
loop_
_entity_poly.entity_id
_entity_poly.type
_entity_poly.pdbx_seq_one_letter_code
_entity_poly.pdbx_strand_id
1 'polypeptide(L)'
;MPELPEVETLRQDLAREVVGRKIKAVSVANGRSVRRHPSAKHFRALLEGRTVKSVGRLGKYLLLTLDNGDTLVVHLGMSGQLLRVKSVKDPKPKHTHVVITFTQGGELRYVDPRTFGELFVSTPPMKSDGTPLSPVSGTAGGDGAAIRKAVPELAHLGFDPIEDLMSWDRFGYLLHQHSGGIKALLMDQSFTAGIGNLYSDEMLYQAGLRFDRPADSLTATEVRRLYRAIVETLADAIKHRGSSLADEQYRDLFGEIGEFQGSHQVYDREGQPCRRCRNNIVRVKTGGRSTFFCEHCQV
;
A
#
# COMPACT_ATOMS: atom_id res chain seq x y z
N MET A 1 2.50 -8.80 -4.82
CA MET A 1 2.00 -8.21 -3.55
C MET A 1 1.69 -6.76 -3.81
N PRO A 2 0.49 -6.27 -3.53
CA PRO A 2 0.19 -4.85 -3.66
C PRO A 2 1.16 -4.01 -2.82
N GLU A 3 1.75 -2.98 -3.45
CA GLU A 3 2.60 -1.99 -2.80
C GLU A 3 1.84 -0.65 -2.70
N LEU A 4 2.50 0.43 -2.34
CA LEU A 4 1.85 1.72 -2.10
C LEU A 4 0.96 2.20 -3.26
N PRO A 5 1.39 2.17 -4.54
CA PRO A 5 0.55 2.65 -5.63
C PRO A 5 -0.75 1.87 -5.81
N GLU A 6 -0.71 0.54 -5.66
CA GLU A 6 -1.89 -0.32 -5.75
C GLU A 6 -2.87 -0.02 -4.61
N VAL A 7 -2.34 0.15 -3.38
CA VAL A 7 -3.17 0.45 -2.20
C VAL A 7 -3.74 1.87 -2.29
N GLU A 8 -2.99 2.83 -2.84
CA GLU A 8 -3.48 4.20 -3.06
C GLU A 8 -4.59 4.24 -4.13
N THR A 9 -4.45 3.48 -5.20
CA THR A 9 -5.51 3.31 -6.21
C THR A 9 -6.80 2.81 -5.57
N LEU A 10 -6.69 1.75 -4.75
CA LEU A 10 -7.85 1.22 -4.01
C LEU A 10 -8.43 2.24 -3.02
N ARG A 11 -7.59 3.02 -2.33
CA ARG A 11 -8.06 4.08 -1.42
C ARG A 11 -8.89 5.11 -2.16
N GLN A 12 -8.43 5.57 -3.32
CA GLN A 12 -9.15 6.55 -4.14
C GLN A 12 -10.50 6.03 -4.61
N ASP A 13 -10.54 4.80 -5.09
CA ASP A 13 -11.78 4.16 -5.54
C ASP A 13 -12.75 3.91 -4.37
N LEU A 14 -12.25 3.40 -3.25
CA LEU A 14 -13.05 3.21 -2.03
C LEU A 14 -13.65 4.52 -1.52
N ALA A 15 -12.88 5.61 -1.55
CA ALA A 15 -13.38 6.90 -1.11
C ALA A 15 -14.61 7.36 -1.91
N ARG A 16 -14.67 7.04 -3.20
CA ARG A 16 -15.83 7.35 -4.07
C ARG A 16 -16.98 6.37 -3.88
N GLU A 17 -16.68 5.09 -3.62
CA GLU A 17 -17.67 4.01 -3.65
C GLU A 17 -18.31 3.69 -2.30
N VAL A 18 -17.61 3.91 -1.17
CA VAL A 18 -18.12 3.45 0.14
C VAL A 18 -18.31 4.55 1.18
N VAL A 19 -17.76 5.75 0.99
CA VAL A 19 -17.99 6.87 1.93
C VAL A 19 -19.47 7.24 1.93
N GLY A 20 -20.03 7.44 3.14
CA GLY A 20 -21.44 7.67 3.36
C GLY A 20 -22.32 6.42 3.35
N ARG A 21 -21.76 5.23 3.03
CA ARG A 21 -22.53 3.98 3.03
C ARG A 21 -22.60 3.36 4.42
N LYS A 22 -23.79 2.89 4.79
CA LYS A 22 -24.05 2.18 6.03
C LYS A 22 -23.88 0.67 5.82
N ILE A 23 -23.10 0.03 6.68
CA ILE A 23 -22.90 -1.42 6.69
C ILE A 23 -24.17 -2.10 7.21
N LYS A 24 -24.80 -2.91 6.36
CA LYS A 24 -26.02 -3.67 6.68
C LYS A 24 -25.69 -4.98 7.38
N ALA A 25 -24.71 -5.70 6.85
CA ALA A 25 -24.30 -7.01 7.34
C ALA A 25 -22.86 -7.32 6.96
N VAL A 26 -22.18 -8.14 7.75
CA VAL A 26 -20.84 -8.66 7.48
C VAL A 26 -20.86 -10.17 7.54
N SER A 27 -20.33 -10.84 6.52
CA SER A 27 -20.12 -12.28 6.48
C SER A 27 -18.65 -12.61 6.52
N VAL A 28 -18.24 -13.54 7.35
CA VAL A 28 -16.87 -14.03 7.47
C VAL A 28 -16.87 -15.54 7.25
N ALA A 29 -16.32 -15.97 6.12
CA ALA A 29 -16.20 -17.38 5.76
C ALA A 29 -14.91 -18.01 6.30
N ASN A 30 -13.85 -17.20 6.51
CA ASN A 30 -12.57 -17.69 7.05
C ASN A 30 -12.09 -16.77 8.17
N GLY A 31 -12.09 -17.29 9.40
CA GLY A 31 -11.66 -16.56 10.61
C GLY A 31 -10.21 -16.09 10.59
N ARG A 32 -9.34 -16.73 9.76
CA ARG A 32 -7.93 -16.30 9.61
C ARG A 32 -7.82 -14.87 9.07
N SER A 33 -8.77 -14.45 8.22
CA SER A 33 -8.78 -13.09 7.68
C SER A 33 -9.11 -12.02 8.73
N VAL A 34 -9.69 -12.41 9.87
CA VAL A 34 -10.03 -11.50 10.99
C VAL A 34 -9.37 -11.95 12.31
N ARG A 35 -8.20 -12.57 12.20
CA ARG A 35 -7.47 -13.27 13.29
C ARG A 35 -7.12 -12.42 14.52
N ARG A 36 -7.17 -11.09 14.39
CA ARG A 36 -6.92 -10.16 15.51
C ARG A 36 -8.13 -10.02 16.43
N HIS A 37 -9.26 -10.56 16.05
CA HIS A 37 -10.48 -10.57 16.88
C HIS A 37 -10.71 -11.92 17.54
N PRO A 38 -11.28 -11.96 18.75
CA PRO A 38 -11.60 -13.20 19.45
C PRO A 38 -12.50 -14.15 18.65
N SER A 39 -13.35 -13.59 17.77
CA SER A 39 -14.24 -14.35 16.89
C SER A 39 -14.72 -13.51 15.70
N ALA A 40 -15.19 -14.20 14.67
CA ALA A 40 -15.90 -13.57 13.54
C ALA A 40 -17.18 -12.83 14.01
N LYS A 41 -17.84 -13.30 15.06
CA LYS A 41 -19.00 -12.62 15.64
C LYS A 41 -18.62 -11.27 16.24
N HIS A 42 -17.50 -11.20 16.95
CA HIS A 42 -16.98 -9.95 17.52
C HIS A 42 -16.65 -8.95 16.41
N PHE A 43 -15.90 -9.37 15.39
CA PHE A 43 -15.57 -8.51 14.24
C PHE A 43 -16.82 -7.94 13.57
N ARG A 44 -17.85 -8.77 13.31
CA ARG A 44 -19.11 -8.33 12.71
C ARG A 44 -19.82 -7.29 13.57
N ALA A 45 -19.90 -7.50 14.87
CA ALA A 45 -20.60 -6.60 15.79
C ALA A 45 -19.99 -5.20 15.83
N LEU A 46 -18.69 -5.05 15.57
CA LEU A 46 -18.01 -3.75 15.48
C LEU A 46 -18.37 -2.97 14.20
N LEU A 47 -18.76 -3.67 13.13
CA LEU A 47 -18.98 -3.07 11.81
C LEU A 47 -20.45 -2.90 11.45
N GLU A 48 -21.32 -3.85 11.85
CA GLU A 48 -22.74 -3.82 11.46
C GLU A 48 -23.45 -2.60 12.05
N GLY A 49 -24.22 -1.91 11.22
CA GLY A 49 -24.90 -0.68 11.58
C GLY A 49 -24.05 0.59 11.50
N ARG A 50 -22.74 0.49 11.29
CA ARG A 50 -21.84 1.63 11.16
C ARG A 50 -21.86 2.23 9.76
N THR A 51 -21.50 3.51 9.67
CA THR A 51 -21.39 4.24 8.39
C THR A 51 -19.93 4.59 8.14
N VAL A 52 -19.42 4.32 6.95
CA VAL A 52 -18.07 4.73 6.55
C VAL A 52 -18.02 6.24 6.37
N LYS A 53 -17.17 6.94 7.10
CA LYS A 53 -17.01 8.40 7.07
C LYS A 53 -15.90 8.88 6.16
N SER A 54 -14.78 8.15 6.16
CA SER A 54 -13.64 8.48 5.32
C SER A 54 -12.81 7.24 5.01
N VAL A 55 -12.00 7.33 3.96
CA VAL A 55 -11.05 6.29 3.58
C VAL A 55 -9.68 6.93 3.39
N GLY A 56 -8.70 6.46 4.15
CA GLY A 56 -7.31 6.83 4.05
C GLY A 56 -6.40 5.64 3.84
N ARG A 57 -5.11 5.90 3.80
CA ARG A 57 -4.05 4.91 3.63
C ARG A 57 -2.85 5.27 4.51
N LEU A 58 -2.14 4.27 4.95
CA LEU A 58 -0.80 4.42 5.53
C LEU A 58 0.07 3.24 5.07
N GLY A 59 1.11 3.51 4.30
CA GLY A 59 1.91 2.47 3.65
C GLY A 59 1.04 1.54 2.81
N LYS A 60 0.99 0.26 3.19
CA LYS A 60 0.20 -0.78 2.51
C LYS A 60 -1.12 -1.12 3.22
N TYR A 61 -1.56 -0.25 4.15
CA TYR A 61 -2.80 -0.41 4.90
C TYR A 61 -3.87 0.58 4.43
N LEU A 62 -5.07 0.09 4.17
CA LEU A 62 -6.27 0.90 3.98
C LEU A 62 -6.94 1.13 5.33
N LEU A 63 -7.45 2.34 5.54
CA LEU A 63 -8.02 2.80 6.80
C LEU A 63 -9.41 3.38 6.53
N LEU A 64 -10.48 2.66 6.90
CA LEU A 64 -11.86 3.12 6.75
C LEU A 64 -12.39 3.57 8.11
N THR A 65 -12.49 4.88 8.32
CA THR A 65 -13.03 5.46 9.56
C THR A 65 -14.55 5.33 9.57
N LEU A 66 -15.09 4.88 10.69
CA LEU A 66 -16.52 4.67 10.92
C LEU A 66 -17.13 5.84 11.71
N ASP A 67 -18.45 5.92 11.72
CA ASP A 67 -19.21 7.00 12.37
C ASP A 67 -19.08 7.04 13.90
N ASN A 68 -18.62 5.98 14.51
CA ASN A 68 -18.33 5.90 15.96
C ASN A 68 -16.85 6.15 16.31
N GLY A 69 -16.00 6.51 15.32
CA GLY A 69 -14.58 6.74 15.51
C GLY A 69 -13.70 5.49 15.36
N ASP A 70 -14.27 4.30 15.32
CA ASP A 70 -13.51 3.09 15.00
C ASP A 70 -12.97 3.15 13.57
N THR A 71 -11.89 2.42 13.33
CA THR A 71 -11.27 2.31 12.01
C THR A 71 -11.16 0.84 11.60
N LEU A 72 -11.82 0.50 10.48
CA LEU A 72 -11.57 -0.78 9.82
C LEU A 72 -10.24 -0.67 9.04
N VAL A 73 -9.27 -1.45 9.46
CA VAL A 73 -7.95 -1.56 8.84
C VAL A 73 -7.93 -2.78 7.93
N VAL A 74 -7.44 -2.61 6.70
CA VAL A 74 -7.30 -3.69 5.72
C VAL A 74 -5.87 -3.74 5.23
N HIS A 75 -5.24 -4.91 5.37
CA HIS A 75 -3.95 -5.23 4.78
C HIS A 75 -4.12 -6.38 3.79
N LEU A 76 -3.78 -6.14 2.53
CA LEU A 76 -4.04 -7.12 1.46
C LEU A 76 -3.10 -8.32 1.48
N GLY A 77 -1.98 -8.24 2.20
CA GLY A 77 -0.97 -9.29 2.15
C GLY A 77 -0.35 -9.43 0.76
N MET A 78 -0.18 -10.65 0.31
CA MET A 78 0.48 -10.93 -0.99
C MET A 78 -0.51 -11.09 -2.14
N SER A 79 -1.72 -11.58 -1.88
CA SER A 79 -2.71 -11.95 -2.90
C SER A 79 -4.13 -11.47 -2.60
N GLY A 80 -4.28 -10.67 -1.55
CA GLY A 80 -5.57 -10.12 -1.18
C GLY A 80 -6.05 -9.09 -2.19
N GLN A 81 -7.34 -9.18 -2.50
CA GLN A 81 -8.07 -8.24 -3.36
C GLN A 81 -9.28 -7.72 -2.61
N LEU A 82 -9.63 -6.48 -2.86
CA LEU A 82 -10.84 -5.87 -2.34
C LEU A 82 -11.70 -5.44 -3.52
N LEU A 83 -12.85 -6.10 -3.70
CA LEU A 83 -13.69 -5.95 -4.88
C LEU A 83 -15.03 -5.32 -4.52
N ARG A 84 -15.42 -4.26 -5.23
CA ARG A 84 -16.72 -3.62 -5.14
C ARG A 84 -17.70 -4.25 -6.13
N VAL A 85 -18.77 -4.83 -5.63
CA VAL A 85 -19.79 -5.50 -6.44
C VAL A 85 -21.12 -4.78 -6.28
N LYS A 86 -21.77 -4.42 -7.38
CA LYS A 86 -23.03 -3.67 -7.38
C LYS A 86 -24.22 -4.56 -7.00
N SER A 87 -24.21 -5.82 -7.45
CA SER A 87 -25.28 -6.77 -7.18
C SER A 87 -24.83 -7.86 -6.21
N VAL A 88 -25.58 -8.06 -5.13
CA VAL A 88 -25.36 -9.18 -4.19
C VAL A 88 -25.61 -10.55 -4.83
N LYS A 89 -26.27 -10.58 -6.01
CA LYS A 89 -26.55 -11.79 -6.77
C LYS A 89 -25.36 -12.24 -7.62
N ASP A 90 -24.39 -11.37 -7.87
CA ASP A 90 -23.22 -11.71 -8.66
C ASP A 90 -22.44 -12.83 -7.98
N PRO A 91 -21.94 -13.83 -8.74
CA PRO A 91 -21.22 -14.96 -8.18
C PRO A 91 -20.02 -14.48 -7.35
N LYS A 92 -19.79 -15.12 -6.22
CA LYS A 92 -18.64 -14.82 -5.36
C LYS A 92 -17.41 -15.53 -5.91
N PRO A 93 -16.29 -14.81 -6.12
CA PRO A 93 -15.04 -15.45 -6.46
C PRO A 93 -14.64 -16.51 -5.43
N LYS A 94 -13.94 -17.55 -5.87
CA LYS A 94 -13.30 -18.50 -4.95
C LYS A 94 -12.39 -17.74 -4.00
N HIS A 95 -12.27 -18.21 -2.75
CA HIS A 95 -11.48 -17.54 -1.69
C HIS A 95 -12.01 -16.17 -1.24
N THR A 96 -13.31 -15.91 -1.45
CA THR A 96 -13.99 -14.77 -0.80
C THR A 96 -14.13 -15.07 0.71
N HIS A 97 -13.39 -14.36 1.54
CA HIS A 97 -13.31 -14.63 2.97
C HIS A 97 -14.15 -13.69 3.83
N VAL A 98 -14.29 -12.43 3.40
CA VAL A 98 -15.12 -11.44 4.09
C VAL A 98 -15.98 -10.72 3.05
N VAL A 99 -17.26 -10.53 3.39
CA VAL A 99 -18.20 -9.75 2.59
C VAL A 99 -18.87 -8.71 3.48
N ILE A 100 -18.78 -7.46 3.08
CA ILE A 100 -19.45 -6.33 3.73
C ILE A 100 -20.57 -5.87 2.80
N THR A 101 -21.81 -6.02 3.22
CA THR A 101 -23.02 -5.63 2.47
C THR A 101 -23.50 -4.27 2.96
N PHE A 102 -23.85 -3.36 2.05
CA PHE A 102 -24.33 -2.03 2.39
C PHE A 102 -25.86 -1.90 2.30
N THR A 103 -26.45 -1.01 3.11
CA THR A 103 -27.90 -0.74 3.08
C THR A 103 -28.35 -0.13 1.75
N GLN A 104 -27.47 0.65 1.11
CA GLN A 104 -27.69 1.27 -0.20
C GLN A 104 -27.44 0.31 -1.38
N GLY A 105 -27.24 -0.97 -1.08
CA GLY A 105 -26.99 -2.02 -2.08
C GLY A 105 -25.52 -2.23 -2.41
N GLY A 106 -25.27 -3.42 -2.96
CA GLY A 106 -23.94 -3.92 -3.32
C GLY A 106 -23.10 -4.38 -2.12
N GLU A 107 -21.93 -4.89 -2.43
CA GLU A 107 -21.01 -5.52 -1.48
C GLU A 107 -19.58 -5.05 -1.70
N LEU A 108 -18.78 -5.08 -0.64
CA LEU A 108 -17.32 -5.05 -0.67
C LEU A 108 -16.85 -6.45 -0.29
N ARG A 109 -16.14 -7.12 -1.19
CA ARG A 109 -15.68 -8.50 -1.04
C ARG A 109 -14.17 -8.55 -0.88
N TYR A 110 -13.72 -9.18 0.19
CA TYR A 110 -12.31 -9.49 0.40
C TYR A 110 -12.01 -10.90 -0.08
N VAL A 111 -11.13 -11.02 -1.06
CA VAL A 111 -10.72 -12.28 -1.70
C VAL A 111 -9.23 -12.46 -1.46
N ASP A 112 -8.80 -13.61 -0.89
CA ASP A 112 -7.37 -13.86 -0.65
C ASP A 112 -7.03 -15.35 -0.72
N PRO A 113 -6.54 -15.85 -1.86
CA PRO A 113 -6.18 -17.25 -2.03
C PRO A 113 -5.14 -17.76 -1.02
N ARG A 114 -4.22 -16.91 -0.59
CA ARG A 114 -3.09 -17.27 0.29
C ARG A 114 -3.36 -17.02 1.77
N THR A 115 -4.42 -16.30 2.11
CA THR A 115 -4.82 -15.94 3.49
C THR A 115 -3.71 -15.24 4.31
N PHE A 116 -2.88 -14.44 3.64
CA PHE A 116 -1.81 -13.66 4.28
C PHE A 116 -2.26 -12.26 4.67
N GLY A 117 -3.27 -11.74 4.01
CA GLY A 117 -3.87 -10.47 4.38
C GLY A 117 -4.78 -10.58 5.62
N GLU A 118 -5.26 -9.46 6.07
CA GLU A 118 -6.12 -9.38 7.24
C GLU A 118 -7.00 -8.12 7.25
N LEU A 119 -8.12 -8.25 7.94
CA LEU A 119 -9.01 -7.15 8.28
C LEU A 119 -9.17 -7.10 9.79
N PHE A 120 -9.06 -5.93 10.38
CA PHE A 120 -9.34 -5.74 11.80
C PHE A 120 -9.90 -4.34 12.08
N VAL A 121 -10.61 -4.21 13.18
CA VAL A 121 -11.13 -2.92 13.68
C VAL A 121 -10.26 -2.47 14.84
N SER A 122 -9.79 -1.25 14.77
CA SER A 122 -9.07 -0.57 15.84
C SER A 122 -9.88 0.63 16.30
N THR A 123 -9.78 0.96 17.60
CA THR A 123 -10.45 2.11 18.21
C THR A 123 -9.39 3.16 18.59
N PRO A 124 -8.96 4.02 17.66
CA PRO A 124 -8.03 5.09 18.00
C PRO A 124 -8.69 6.12 18.93
N PRO A 125 -7.92 6.85 19.73
CA PRO A 125 -8.47 7.90 20.59
C PRO A 125 -9.14 8.99 19.75
N MET A 126 -10.19 9.60 20.30
CA MET A 126 -10.81 10.76 19.72
C MET A 126 -9.93 12.00 19.89
N LYS A 127 -10.12 13.02 19.05
CA LYS A 127 -9.54 14.34 19.25
C LYS A 127 -10.11 15.00 20.51
N SER A 128 -9.47 16.05 20.97
CA SER A 128 -9.95 16.83 22.14
C SER A 128 -11.34 17.44 21.96
N ASP A 129 -11.76 17.68 20.73
CA ASP A 129 -13.09 18.19 20.36
C ASP A 129 -14.14 17.07 20.18
N GLY A 130 -13.78 15.81 20.46
CA GLY A 130 -14.66 14.65 20.31
C GLY A 130 -14.82 14.15 18.86
N THR A 131 -14.07 14.71 17.91
CA THR A 131 -14.10 14.21 16.53
C THR A 131 -13.15 13.03 16.35
N PRO A 132 -13.47 12.06 15.47
CA PRO A 132 -12.56 10.96 15.15
C PRO A 132 -11.28 11.45 14.48
N LEU A 133 -10.16 10.74 14.70
CA LEU A 133 -8.98 10.91 13.88
C LEU A 133 -9.30 10.52 12.44
N SER A 134 -8.90 11.35 11.48
CA SER A 134 -9.14 11.11 10.05
C SER A 134 -7.82 10.80 9.34
N PRO A 135 -7.70 9.63 8.69
CA PRO A 135 -6.53 9.27 7.90
C PRO A 135 -6.53 9.90 6.50
N VAL A 136 -7.41 10.87 6.24
CA VAL A 136 -7.51 11.48 4.91
C VAL A 136 -6.35 12.43 4.67
N SER A 137 -5.61 12.15 3.63
CA SER A 137 -4.48 12.92 3.12
C SER A 137 -4.90 14.14 2.32
N GLY A 138 -3.95 15.05 2.14
CA GLY A 138 -4.06 16.16 1.19
C GLY A 138 -4.47 17.49 1.81
N THR A 139 -4.69 17.56 3.13
CA THR A 139 -4.74 18.83 3.87
C THR A 139 -3.57 18.88 4.83
N ALA A 140 -2.86 19.98 4.88
CA ALA A 140 -1.89 20.27 5.94
C ALA A 140 -2.62 20.14 7.29
N GLY A 141 -2.57 18.96 7.92
CA GLY A 141 -3.29 18.68 9.15
C GLY A 141 -3.98 17.31 9.23
N GLY A 142 -3.72 16.37 8.31
CA GLY A 142 -4.20 15.00 8.46
C GLY A 142 -3.64 14.32 9.72
N ASP A 143 -4.45 13.50 10.38
CA ASP A 143 -4.11 12.84 11.64
C ASP A 143 -3.24 11.58 11.46
N GLY A 144 -2.56 11.40 10.32
CA GLY A 144 -1.80 10.19 9.98
C GLY A 144 -0.75 9.82 11.03
N ALA A 145 -0.01 10.79 11.56
CA ALA A 145 0.96 10.57 12.62
C ALA A 145 0.30 10.13 13.93
N ALA A 146 -0.86 10.71 14.28
CA ALA A 146 -1.62 10.34 15.46
C ALA A 146 -2.22 8.93 15.34
N ILE A 147 -2.77 8.59 14.17
CA ILE A 147 -3.30 7.25 13.88
C ILE A 147 -2.18 6.21 13.92
N ARG A 148 -1.03 6.50 13.31
CA ARG A 148 0.16 5.62 13.34
C ARG A 148 0.54 5.28 14.78
N LYS A 149 0.58 6.30 15.65
CA LYS A 149 0.89 6.12 17.07
C LYS A 149 -0.21 5.38 17.84
N ALA A 150 -1.47 5.61 17.48
CA ALA A 150 -2.63 5.07 18.20
C ALA A 150 -2.97 3.64 17.84
N VAL A 151 -2.63 3.18 16.63
CA VAL A 151 -2.88 1.82 16.14
C VAL A 151 -1.59 1.02 16.25
N PRO A 152 -1.46 0.08 17.20
CA PRO A 152 -0.21 -0.64 17.47
C PRO A 152 0.40 -1.31 16.24
N GLU A 153 -0.44 -1.81 15.35
CA GLU A 153 -0.04 -2.46 14.10
C GLU A 153 0.60 -1.51 13.08
N LEU A 154 0.36 -0.22 13.23
CA LEU A 154 0.90 0.82 12.35
C LEU A 154 2.08 1.58 13.00
N ALA A 155 2.29 1.40 14.31
CA ALA A 155 3.28 2.17 15.08
C ALA A 155 4.73 1.99 14.61
N HIS A 156 5.03 0.84 14.00
CA HIS A 156 6.35 0.53 13.47
C HIS A 156 6.63 1.16 12.08
N LEU A 157 5.61 1.70 11.41
CA LEU A 157 5.77 2.23 10.05
C LEU A 157 6.57 3.52 10.04
N GLY A 158 7.53 3.61 9.14
CA GLY A 158 8.32 4.79 8.84
C GLY A 158 7.53 5.88 8.10
N PHE A 159 8.24 6.78 7.42
CA PHE A 159 7.57 7.83 6.65
C PHE A 159 6.86 7.25 5.43
N ASP A 160 5.70 7.82 5.11
CA ASP A 160 4.94 7.50 3.91
C ASP A 160 5.23 8.56 2.83
N PRO A 161 5.80 8.18 1.67
CA PRO A 161 6.25 9.16 0.67
C PRO A 161 5.15 10.01 0.04
N ILE A 162 3.89 9.61 0.19
CA ILE A 162 2.73 10.34 -0.37
C ILE A 162 2.02 11.15 0.72
N GLU A 163 1.96 10.59 1.95
CA GLU A 163 1.20 11.19 3.04
C GLU A 163 2.01 12.19 3.87
N ASP A 164 3.28 11.87 4.12
CA ASP A 164 4.13 12.65 5.00
C ASP A 164 4.86 13.75 4.22
N LEU A 165 4.68 15.00 4.64
CA LEU A 165 5.46 16.12 4.11
C LEU A 165 6.90 16.03 4.62
N MET A 166 7.80 15.54 3.77
CA MET A 166 9.22 15.42 4.08
C MET A 166 10.05 16.18 3.05
N SER A 167 11.04 16.97 3.49
CA SER A 167 12.03 17.53 2.59
C SER A 167 13.08 16.51 2.21
N TRP A 168 13.72 16.68 1.04
CA TRP A 168 14.82 15.82 0.63
C TRP A 168 16.02 15.89 1.59
N ASP A 169 16.26 17.02 2.27
CA ASP A 169 17.31 17.16 3.30
C ASP A 169 16.99 16.28 4.51
N ARG A 170 15.74 16.29 4.99
CA ARG A 170 15.31 15.43 6.10
C ARG A 170 15.39 13.97 5.73
N PHE A 171 14.98 13.63 4.52
CA PHE A 171 15.13 12.27 3.97
C PHE A 171 16.60 11.85 3.95
N GLY A 172 17.50 12.69 3.45
CA GLY A 172 18.93 12.44 3.41
C GLY A 172 19.54 12.26 4.80
N TYR A 173 19.15 13.09 5.76
CA TYR A 173 19.57 12.94 7.15
C TYR A 173 19.20 11.57 7.72
N LEU A 174 17.96 11.14 7.52
CA LEU A 174 17.50 9.82 7.98
C LEU A 174 18.21 8.68 7.26
N LEU A 175 18.39 8.80 5.95
CA LEU A 175 19.06 7.81 5.11
C LEU A 175 20.52 7.59 5.56
N HIS A 176 21.26 8.64 5.88
CA HIS A 176 22.65 8.55 6.33
C HIS A 176 22.82 7.94 7.74
N GLN A 177 21.75 7.68 8.47
CA GLN A 177 21.81 6.91 9.72
C GLN A 177 21.93 5.39 9.49
N HIS A 178 21.91 4.94 8.21
CA HIS A 178 21.92 3.52 7.85
C HIS A 178 23.10 3.20 6.92
N SER A 179 23.91 2.22 7.30
CA SER A 179 25.09 1.77 6.51
C SER A 179 24.76 0.60 5.55
N GLY A 180 23.54 0.08 5.58
CA GLY A 180 23.12 -1.03 4.72
C GLY A 180 22.87 -0.63 3.27
N GLY A 181 22.67 -1.60 2.38
CA GLY A 181 22.34 -1.36 0.98
C GLY A 181 21.02 -0.59 0.80
N ILE A 182 21.02 0.39 -0.09
CA ILE A 182 19.93 1.34 -0.28
C ILE A 182 18.60 0.66 -0.63
N LYS A 183 18.60 -0.42 -1.43
CA LYS A 183 17.37 -1.15 -1.74
C LYS A 183 16.76 -1.78 -0.50
N ALA A 184 17.56 -2.41 0.34
CA ALA A 184 17.08 -3.03 1.57
C ALA A 184 16.45 -2.00 2.50
N LEU A 185 17.06 -0.83 2.60
CA LEU A 185 16.55 0.29 3.39
C LEU A 185 15.22 0.83 2.84
N LEU A 186 15.11 1.06 1.53
CA LEU A 186 13.86 1.50 0.90
C LEU A 186 12.70 0.52 1.11
N MET A 187 12.99 -0.78 1.19
CA MET A 187 11.99 -1.83 1.42
C MET A 187 11.65 -2.05 2.90
N ASP A 188 12.44 -1.49 3.82
CA ASP A 188 12.17 -1.55 5.25
C ASP A 188 10.96 -0.66 5.58
N GLN A 189 9.85 -1.29 5.97
CA GLN A 189 8.62 -0.58 6.27
C GLN A 189 8.76 0.34 7.49
N SER A 190 9.76 0.14 8.34
CA SER A 190 10.08 1.03 9.45
C SER A 190 10.86 2.28 9.03
N PHE A 191 11.47 2.26 7.85
CA PHE A 191 12.09 3.42 7.21
C PHE A 191 11.13 4.10 6.24
N THR A 192 10.64 3.36 5.23
CA THR A 192 9.72 3.89 4.20
C THR A 192 8.48 3.00 4.10
N ALA A 193 7.35 3.49 4.56
CA ALA A 193 6.10 2.77 4.50
C ALA A 193 5.57 2.67 3.06
N GLY A 194 5.30 1.46 2.60
CA GLY A 194 4.63 1.22 1.34
C GLY A 194 5.51 0.78 0.17
N ILE A 195 6.80 1.08 0.16
CA ILE A 195 7.72 0.62 -0.89
C ILE A 195 7.98 -0.88 -0.72
N GLY A 196 8.05 -1.60 -1.84
CA GLY A 196 8.39 -3.01 -1.89
C GLY A 196 9.41 -3.31 -2.98
N ASN A 197 9.41 -4.56 -3.45
CA ASN A 197 10.45 -5.05 -4.34
C ASN A 197 10.40 -4.43 -5.75
N LEU A 198 9.20 -4.26 -6.28
CA LEU A 198 9.01 -3.71 -7.61
C LEU A 198 9.45 -2.25 -7.67
N TYR A 199 8.81 -1.42 -6.86
CA TYR A 199 9.04 0.02 -6.94
C TYR A 199 10.43 0.42 -6.46
N SER A 200 11.07 -0.33 -5.54
CA SER A 200 12.46 -0.06 -5.17
C SER A 200 13.43 -0.22 -6.35
N ASP A 201 13.23 -1.23 -7.22
CA ASP A 201 14.06 -1.41 -8.41
C ASP A 201 13.84 -0.27 -9.43
N GLU A 202 12.58 0.10 -9.68
CA GLU A 202 12.23 1.18 -10.59
C GLU A 202 12.78 2.54 -10.12
N MET A 203 12.64 2.86 -8.84
CA MET A 203 13.15 4.09 -8.23
C MET A 203 14.67 4.18 -8.31
N LEU A 204 15.38 3.09 -8.00
CA LEU A 204 16.83 3.04 -8.07
C LEU A 204 17.35 3.16 -9.50
N TYR A 205 16.67 2.54 -10.46
CA TYR A 205 16.98 2.76 -11.88
C TYR A 205 16.76 4.21 -12.27
N GLN A 206 15.63 4.80 -11.91
CA GLN A 206 15.32 6.20 -12.19
C GLN A 206 16.38 7.12 -11.59
N ALA A 207 16.84 6.86 -10.38
CA ALA A 207 17.89 7.59 -9.69
C ALA A 207 19.31 7.28 -10.22
N GLY A 208 19.51 6.23 -11.00
CA GLY A 208 20.83 5.79 -11.46
C GLY A 208 21.71 5.26 -10.33
N LEU A 209 21.11 4.66 -9.31
CA LEU A 209 21.81 4.12 -8.15
C LEU A 209 21.75 2.60 -8.17
N ARG A 210 22.88 1.97 -7.88
CA ARG A 210 22.94 0.53 -7.74
C ARG A 210 22.30 0.10 -6.41
N PHE A 211 21.60 -1.02 -6.42
CA PHE A 211 20.78 -1.51 -5.32
C PHE A 211 21.55 -1.78 -4.01
N ASP A 212 22.84 -2.13 -4.12
CA ASP A 212 23.72 -2.51 -3.01
C ASP A 212 24.60 -1.33 -2.48
N ARG A 213 24.48 -0.13 -3.07
CA ARG A 213 25.18 1.06 -2.57
C ARG A 213 24.84 1.27 -1.09
N PRO A 214 25.82 1.47 -0.21
CA PRO A 214 25.58 1.84 1.17
C PRO A 214 24.77 3.16 1.24
N ALA A 215 23.72 3.19 2.06
CA ALA A 215 22.85 4.36 2.15
C ALA A 215 23.60 5.60 2.64
N ASP A 216 24.51 5.43 3.59
CA ASP A 216 25.36 6.51 4.15
C ASP A 216 26.44 7.03 3.18
N SER A 217 26.68 6.31 2.07
CA SER A 217 27.67 6.72 1.05
C SER A 217 27.12 7.68 -0.01
N LEU A 218 25.80 7.92 -0.02
CA LEU A 218 25.17 8.75 -1.04
C LEU A 218 25.51 10.23 -0.86
N THR A 219 25.94 10.88 -1.92
CA THR A 219 26.16 12.34 -1.94
C THR A 219 24.82 13.09 -1.87
N ALA A 220 24.84 14.36 -1.49
CA ALA A 220 23.63 15.20 -1.44
C ALA A 220 22.90 15.25 -2.81
N THR A 221 23.65 15.22 -3.92
CA THR A 221 23.08 15.19 -5.26
C THR A 221 22.37 13.88 -5.54
N GLU A 222 22.94 12.75 -5.12
CA GLU A 222 22.33 11.42 -5.26
C GLU A 222 21.10 11.28 -4.38
N VAL A 223 21.15 11.77 -3.13
CA VAL A 223 19.99 11.81 -2.23
C VAL A 223 18.83 12.59 -2.85
N ARG A 224 19.10 13.79 -3.39
CA ARG A 224 18.07 14.61 -4.06
C ARG A 224 17.47 13.89 -5.28
N ARG A 225 18.33 13.24 -6.07
CA ARG A 225 17.91 12.47 -7.25
C ARG A 225 17.06 11.26 -6.85
N LEU A 226 17.46 10.53 -5.79
CA LEU A 226 16.69 9.40 -5.25
C LEU A 226 15.32 9.85 -4.71
N TYR A 227 15.29 10.91 -3.90
CA TYR A 227 14.04 11.44 -3.35
C TYR A 227 13.07 11.83 -4.46
N ARG A 228 13.56 12.51 -5.49
CA ARG A 228 12.78 12.87 -6.68
C ARG A 228 12.27 11.61 -7.40
N ALA A 229 13.13 10.60 -7.60
CA ALA A 229 12.75 9.35 -8.24
C ALA A 229 11.65 8.60 -7.47
N ILE A 230 11.70 8.61 -6.12
CA ILE A 230 10.64 8.04 -5.27
C ILE A 230 9.31 8.72 -5.58
N VAL A 231 9.25 10.04 -5.49
CA VAL A 231 8.00 10.80 -5.69
C VAL A 231 7.44 10.62 -7.11
N GLU A 232 8.30 10.76 -8.13
CA GLU A 232 7.89 10.66 -9.54
C GLU A 232 7.43 9.24 -9.91
N THR A 233 8.16 8.21 -9.49
CA THR A 233 7.79 6.81 -9.78
C THR A 233 6.46 6.44 -9.12
N LEU A 234 6.23 6.84 -7.86
CA LEU A 234 4.97 6.57 -7.18
C LEU A 234 3.80 7.32 -7.82
N ALA A 235 3.99 8.60 -8.16
CA ALA A 235 2.95 9.39 -8.79
C ALA A 235 2.54 8.82 -10.15
N ASP A 236 3.53 8.41 -10.96
CA ASP A 236 3.27 7.80 -12.27
C ASP A 236 2.59 6.43 -12.14
N ALA A 237 3.04 5.60 -11.19
CA ALA A 237 2.43 4.31 -10.93
C ALA A 237 0.96 4.44 -10.45
N ILE A 238 0.65 5.40 -9.58
CA ILE A 238 -0.72 5.69 -9.12
C ILE A 238 -1.59 6.14 -10.31
N LYS A 239 -1.06 7.03 -11.17
CA LYS A 239 -1.75 7.49 -12.38
C LYS A 239 -2.14 6.33 -13.30
N HIS A 240 -1.29 5.32 -13.42
CA HIS A 240 -1.51 4.10 -14.20
C HIS A 240 -2.14 2.96 -13.38
N ARG A 241 -2.76 3.28 -12.23
CA ARG A 241 -3.52 2.35 -11.38
C ARG A 241 -2.70 1.16 -10.84
N GLY A 242 -1.38 1.32 -10.67
CA GLY A 242 -0.47 0.29 -10.20
C GLY A 242 -0.10 -0.76 -11.23
N SER A 243 0.57 -1.83 -10.79
CA SER A 243 1.07 -2.92 -11.62
C SER A 243 0.35 -4.23 -11.35
N SER A 244 -0.22 -4.83 -12.36
CA SER A 244 -0.64 -6.24 -12.36
C SER A 244 0.44 -7.07 -13.05
N LEU A 245 1.11 -7.93 -12.30
CA LEU A 245 2.15 -8.83 -12.83
C LEU A 245 1.52 -10.04 -13.53
N ALA A 246 2.34 -10.90 -14.12
CA ALA A 246 1.88 -12.07 -14.88
C ALA A 246 0.98 -13.04 -14.07
N ASP A 247 1.08 -13.01 -12.73
CA ASP A 247 0.21 -13.79 -11.84
C ASP A 247 -1.17 -13.14 -11.62
N GLU A 248 -1.41 -11.93 -12.13
CA GLU A 248 -2.64 -11.13 -12.01
C GLU A 248 -3.23 -11.07 -10.60
N GLN A 249 -2.42 -11.17 -9.57
CA GLN A 249 -2.90 -11.18 -8.20
C GLN A 249 -3.41 -9.81 -7.74
N TYR A 250 -2.89 -8.72 -8.31
CA TYR A 250 -3.45 -7.39 -8.07
C TYR A 250 -4.52 -7.08 -9.14
N ARG A 251 -5.67 -6.66 -8.64
CA ARG A 251 -6.74 -6.02 -9.39
C ARG A 251 -7.27 -4.84 -8.59
N ASP A 252 -7.72 -3.81 -9.27
CA ASP A 252 -8.33 -2.66 -8.63
C ASP A 252 -9.70 -2.99 -8.00
N LEU A 253 -10.37 -1.98 -7.45
CA LEU A 253 -11.65 -2.14 -6.76
C LEU A 253 -12.76 -2.72 -7.66
N PHE A 254 -12.65 -2.53 -8.97
CA PHE A 254 -13.62 -2.96 -9.98
C PHE A 254 -13.25 -4.28 -10.65
N GLY A 255 -12.10 -4.86 -10.27
CA GLY A 255 -11.59 -6.11 -10.82
C GLY A 255 -10.74 -5.94 -12.06
N GLU A 256 -10.40 -4.68 -12.42
CA GLU A 256 -9.55 -4.39 -13.57
C GLU A 256 -8.06 -4.49 -13.21
N ILE A 257 -7.22 -4.77 -14.21
CA ILE A 257 -5.77 -4.81 -14.05
C ILE A 257 -5.18 -3.40 -14.04
N GLY A 258 -4.07 -3.20 -13.32
CA GLY A 258 -3.29 -1.99 -13.43
C GLY A 258 -2.57 -1.89 -14.79
N GLU A 259 -2.00 -0.75 -15.08
CA GLU A 259 -1.37 -0.45 -16.39
C GLU A 259 0.14 -0.14 -16.29
N PHE A 260 0.65 0.11 -15.08
CA PHE A 260 2.05 0.54 -14.90
C PHE A 260 3.09 -0.51 -15.32
N GLN A 261 2.74 -1.81 -15.35
CA GLN A 261 3.64 -2.86 -15.83
C GLN A 261 4.16 -2.60 -17.27
N GLY A 262 3.40 -1.93 -18.10
CA GLY A 262 3.84 -1.49 -19.45
C GLY A 262 4.97 -0.45 -19.42
N SER A 263 5.10 0.26 -18.31
CA SER A 263 6.08 1.33 -18.09
C SER A 263 7.34 0.87 -17.37
N HIS A 264 7.42 -0.36 -16.88
CA HIS A 264 8.59 -0.86 -16.15
C HIS A 264 9.88 -0.65 -16.92
N GLN A 265 10.88 -0.12 -16.24
CA GLN A 265 12.19 0.16 -16.81
C GLN A 265 13.15 -1.02 -16.64
N VAL A 266 13.10 -1.68 -15.48
CA VAL A 266 13.97 -2.80 -15.13
C VAL A 266 13.21 -3.99 -14.55
N TYR A 267 12.16 -3.77 -13.76
CA TYR A 267 11.47 -4.84 -13.05
C TYR A 267 10.86 -5.86 -14.01
N ASP A 268 11.18 -7.14 -13.80
CA ASP A 268 10.75 -8.29 -14.62
C ASP A 268 11.17 -8.21 -16.10
N ARG A 269 12.30 -7.50 -16.37
CA ARG A 269 12.84 -7.31 -17.72
C ARG A 269 14.24 -7.92 -17.91
N GLU A 270 14.56 -8.97 -17.16
CA GLU A 270 15.83 -9.72 -17.30
C GLU A 270 16.11 -10.08 -18.77
N GLY A 271 17.33 -9.81 -19.24
CA GLY A 271 17.76 -10.07 -20.61
C GLY A 271 17.23 -9.11 -21.67
N GLN A 272 16.27 -8.25 -21.33
CA GLN A 272 15.77 -7.24 -22.27
C GLN A 272 16.68 -6.01 -22.30
N PRO A 273 16.75 -5.27 -23.42
CA PRO A 273 17.58 -4.08 -23.52
C PRO A 273 17.10 -2.96 -22.58
N CYS A 274 18.03 -2.37 -21.85
CA CYS A 274 17.83 -1.15 -21.07
C CYS A 274 17.32 -0.03 -21.98
N ARG A 275 16.29 0.68 -21.55
CA ARG A 275 15.71 1.77 -22.37
C ARG A 275 16.65 2.99 -22.52
N ARG A 276 17.66 3.15 -21.63
CA ARG A 276 18.65 4.24 -21.69
C ARG A 276 19.89 3.88 -22.52
N CYS A 277 20.58 2.76 -22.17
CA CYS A 277 21.90 2.42 -22.72
C CYS A 277 21.90 1.21 -23.65
N ARG A 278 20.79 0.49 -23.79
CA ARG A 278 20.62 -0.71 -24.62
C ARG A 278 21.33 -1.97 -24.12
N ASN A 279 22.16 -1.92 -23.08
CA ASN A 279 22.67 -3.11 -22.43
C ASN A 279 21.55 -3.90 -21.75
N ASN A 280 21.72 -5.20 -21.64
CA ASN A 280 20.70 -6.06 -21.06
C ASN A 280 20.49 -5.76 -19.58
N ILE A 281 19.24 -5.78 -19.14
CA ILE A 281 18.86 -5.76 -17.72
C ILE A 281 19.33 -7.06 -17.08
N VAL A 282 19.96 -6.94 -15.92
CA VAL A 282 20.47 -8.06 -15.13
C VAL A 282 19.54 -8.34 -13.96
N ARG A 283 19.45 -9.61 -13.60
CA ARG A 283 18.76 -10.07 -12.41
C ARG A 283 19.71 -10.75 -11.45
N VAL A 284 19.68 -10.34 -10.20
CA VAL A 284 20.40 -11.01 -9.09
C VAL A 284 19.44 -11.37 -7.97
N LYS A 285 19.87 -12.24 -7.05
CA LYS A 285 19.14 -12.50 -5.81
C LYS A 285 19.81 -11.76 -4.65
N THR A 286 19.05 -10.93 -3.95
CA THR A 286 19.53 -10.19 -2.78
C THR A 286 18.51 -10.33 -1.66
N GLY A 287 18.93 -10.81 -0.48
CA GLY A 287 18.01 -11.02 0.65
C GLY A 287 16.82 -11.96 0.33
N GLY A 288 17.04 -12.97 -0.52
CA GLY A 288 16.01 -13.92 -0.93
C GLY A 288 15.02 -13.40 -1.99
N ARG A 289 15.18 -12.16 -2.48
CA ARG A 289 14.33 -11.52 -3.50
C ARG A 289 15.08 -11.29 -4.80
N SER A 290 14.36 -11.31 -5.91
CA SER A 290 14.90 -10.89 -7.21
C SER A 290 15.08 -9.38 -7.23
N THR A 291 16.21 -8.92 -7.76
CA THR A 291 16.54 -7.50 -7.98
C THR A 291 16.90 -7.34 -9.44
N PHE A 292 16.26 -6.42 -10.12
CA PHE A 292 16.46 -6.13 -11.53
C PHE A 292 17.12 -4.75 -11.68
N PHE A 293 18.20 -4.68 -12.44
CA PHE A 293 18.93 -3.42 -12.62
C PHE A 293 19.74 -3.39 -13.91
N CYS A 294 20.19 -2.22 -14.31
CA CYS A 294 21.12 -2.02 -15.42
C CYS A 294 22.52 -1.73 -14.86
N GLU A 295 23.50 -2.61 -15.11
CA GLU A 295 24.87 -2.44 -14.61
C GLU A 295 25.57 -1.19 -15.14
N HIS A 296 25.16 -0.68 -16.30
CA HIS A 296 25.72 0.54 -16.90
C HIS A 296 25.09 1.85 -16.40
N CYS A 297 23.78 1.82 -16.12
CA CYS A 297 23.06 3.05 -15.76
C CYS A 297 22.97 3.26 -14.24
N GLN A 298 23.28 2.22 -13.44
CA GLN A 298 23.18 2.26 -11.97
C GLN A 298 24.55 1.98 -11.38
N VAL A 299 25.10 2.98 -10.68
CA VAL A 299 26.43 2.98 -10.11
C VAL A 299 26.42 3.25 -8.62
#